data_d2238dce5a0e624c4114682a2eae1cd8
#
_entry.id   d2238dce5a0e624c4114682a2eae1cd8
#
_cell.length_a   1.000
_cell.length_b   1.000
_cell.length_c   1.000
_cell.angle_alpha   90.00
_cell.angle_beta   90.00
_cell.angle_gamma   90.00
#
_symmetry.space_group_name_H-M   'P 1'
#
loop_
_entity.id
_entity.type
_entity.pdbx_description
1 polymer ?
#
loop_
_entity_poly.entity_id
_entity_poly.type
_entity_poly.pdbx_seq_one_letter_code
_entity_poly.pdbx_strand_id
1 'polypeptide(L)'
;MRARIALSLAAVCLCCATILSAQDAVKVDPKHYSVVSENDQVRILKVHYGPHEKSVMHSHPNTVAVFLTDATGTFTFPDGKKQDFTVKAGDAQYSAAGTHLPENTGDKAMEVIVTELKGHSAKTAKGEKAESAKTVKK
;
A
#
# COMPACT_ATOMS: atom_id res chain seq x y z
N MET A 1 -25.51 -58.16 -29.30
CA MET A 1 -25.63 -57.12 -28.27
C MET A 1 -24.26 -56.52 -27.97
N ARG A 2 -23.98 -55.29 -28.43
CA ARG A 2 -22.73 -54.62 -28.18
C ARG A 2 -23.04 -53.36 -27.36
N ALA A 3 -22.73 -53.40 -26.05
CA ALA A 3 -22.89 -52.31 -25.15
C ALA A 3 -21.81 -51.24 -25.42
N ARG A 4 -22.23 -50.04 -25.76
CA ARG A 4 -21.36 -48.85 -25.90
C ARG A 4 -21.32 -48.15 -24.55
N ILE A 5 -20.18 -48.24 -23.88
CA ILE A 5 -19.90 -47.48 -22.66
C ILE A 5 -19.44 -46.06 -23.11
N ALA A 6 -20.29 -45.08 -22.87
CA ALA A 6 -19.93 -43.67 -23.08
C ALA A 6 -19.19 -43.19 -21.83
N LEU A 7 -17.90 -42.93 -21.99
CA LEU A 7 -17.05 -42.35 -20.97
C LEU A 7 -17.18 -40.82 -21.02
N SER A 8 -17.97 -40.27 -20.09
CA SER A 8 -18.10 -38.79 -19.94
C SER A 8 -16.90 -38.28 -19.21
N LEU A 9 -16.05 -37.56 -19.95
CA LEU A 9 -14.90 -36.82 -19.40
C LEU A 9 -15.41 -35.49 -18.85
N ALA A 10 -15.66 -35.45 -17.52
CA ALA A 10 -15.95 -34.21 -16.83
C ALA A 10 -14.64 -33.42 -16.68
N ALA A 11 -14.45 -32.38 -17.49
CA ALA A 11 -13.36 -31.42 -17.37
C ALA A 11 -13.61 -30.56 -16.14
N VAL A 12 -12.95 -30.86 -15.04
CA VAL A 12 -12.90 -29.99 -13.85
C VAL A 12 -12.00 -28.83 -14.19
N CYS A 13 -12.60 -27.70 -14.56
CA CYS A 13 -11.90 -26.44 -14.74
C CYS A 13 -11.53 -25.89 -13.34
N LEU A 14 -10.31 -26.22 -12.89
CA LEU A 14 -9.75 -25.70 -11.65
C LEU A 14 -9.38 -24.23 -11.88
N CYS A 15 -10.33 -23.31 -11.63
CA CYS A 15 -10.03 -21.89 -11.56
C CYS A 15 -9.04 -21.67 -10.41
N CYS A 16 -7.75 -21.64 -10.72
CA CYS A 16 -6.73 -21.08 -9.83
C CYS A 16 -7.02 -19.59 -9.67
N ALA A 17 -7.84 -19.23 -8.69
CA ALA A 17 -7.89 -17.87 -8.16
C ALA A 17 -6.51 -17.60 -7.56
N THR A 18 -5.63 -16.95 -8.32
CA THR A 18 -4.40 -16.38 -7.80
C THR A 18 -4.83 -15.30 -6.80
N ILE A 19 -4.75 -15.64 -5.52
CA ILE A 19 -4.84 -14.65 -4.45
C ILE A 19 -3.65 -13.73 -4.70
N LEU A 20 -3.91 -12.52 -5.24
CA LEU A 20 -2.92 -11.47 -5.34
C LEU A 20 -2.62 -11.06 -3.89
N SER A 21 -1.67 -11.77 -3.27
CA SER A 21 -1.15 -11.40 -1.96
C SER A 21 -0.57 -10.00 -2.11
N ALA A 22 -1.10 -9.05 -1.34
CA ALA A 22 -0.56 -7.69 -1.29
C ALA A 22 0.95 -7.79 -1.02
N GLN A 23 1.76 -7.43 -2.02
CA GLN A 23 3.21 -7.54 -1.92
C GLN A 23 3.73 -6.39 -1.07
N ASP A 24 4.26 -6.71 0.10
CA ASP A 24 4.87 -5.76 1.02
C ASP A 24 6.11 -5.10 0.37
N ALA A 25 6.15 -3.77 0.33
CA ALA A 25 7.21 -3.00 -0.31
C ALA A 25 8.61 -3.38 0.18
N VAL A 26 8.81 -3.53 1.49
CA VAL A 26 10.12 -3.87 2.08
C VAL A 26 10.57 -5.27 1.67
N LYS A 27 9.62 -6.21 1.47
CA LYS A 27 9.94 -7.58 1.08
C LYS A 27 10.29 -7.71 -0.39
N VAL A 28 9.59 -6.97 -1.27
CA VAL A 28 9.77 -7.12 -2.71
C VAL A 28 10.77 -6.13 -3.29
N ASP A 29 11.04 -5.03 -2.58
CA ASP A 29 11.97 -3.98 -3.00
C ASP A 29 12.85 -3.46 -1.84
N PRO A 30 13.65 -4.32 -1.21
CA PRO A 30 14.51 -3.94 -0.09
C PRO A 30 15.63 -2.96 -0.49
N LYS A 31 15.85 -2.75 -1.79
CA LYS A 31 16.79 -1.75 -2.30
C LYS A 31 16.30 -0.34 -2.00
N HIS A 32 15.01 -0.08 -2.18
CA HIS A 32 14.44 1.24 -2.05
C HIS A 32 13.72 1.46 -0.72
N TYR A 33 13.29 0.40 -0.03
CA TYR A 33 12.49 0.47 1.21
C TYR A 33 13.20 -0.15 2.40
N SER A 34 13.30 0.59 3.49
CA SER A 34 13.82 0.08 4.76
C SER A 34 12.94 0.49 5.93
N VAL A 35 12.80 -0.40 6.93
CA VAL A 35 12.06 -0.10 8.15
C VAL A 35 12.93 0.73 9.10
N VAL A 36 12.43 1.91 9.48
CA VAL A 36 13.06 2.78 10.47
C VAL A 36 12.58 2.44 11.87
N SER A 37 11.25 2.26 12.02
CA SER A 37 10.61 1.94 13.28
C SER A 37 9.27 1.27 13.04
N GLU A 38 8.85 0.42 13.96
CA GLU A 38 7.57 -0.28 13.88
C GLU A 38 7.02 -0.55 15.28
N ASN A 39 5.69 -0.37 15.45
CA ASN A 39 4.95 -0.76 16.62
C ASN A 39 3.56 -1.30 16.22
N ASP A 40 2.65 -1.47 17.18
CA ASP A 40 1.31 -2.02 16.91
C ASP A 40 0.42 -1.09 16.06
N GLN A 41 0.75 0.19 15.98
CA GLN A 41 -0.07 1.20 15.33
C GLN A 41 0.47 1.64 13.98
N VAL A 42 1.79 1.72 13.84
CA VAL A 42 2.45 2.23 12.64
C VAL A 42 3.71 1.46 12.28
N ARG A 43 4.06 1.49 11.00
CA ARG A 43 5.38 1.14 10.49
C ARG A 43 5.93 2.33 9.72
N ILE A 44 7.10 2.80 10.11
CA ILE A 44 7.78 3.94 9.48
C ILE A 44 8.88 3.42 8.57
N LEU A 45 8.79 3.78 7.31
CA LEU A 45 9.72 3.40 6.27
C LEU A 45 10.54 4.61 5.82
N LYS A 46 11.84 4.40 5.61
CA LYS A 46 12.67 5.28 4.77
C LYS A 46 12.66 4.73 3.36
N VAL A 47 12.37 5.60 2.41
CA VAL A 47 12.33 5.30 0.98
C VAL A 47 13.37 6.16 0.27
N HIS A 48 14.15 5.53 -0.60
CA HIS A 48 15.17 6.21 -1.39
C HIS A 48 15.17 5.68 -2.82
N TYR A 49 15.04 6.58 -3.78
CA TYR A 49 15.22 6.30 -5.20
C TYR A 49 16.31 7.19 -5.76
N GLY A 50 17.32 6.63 -6.40
CA GLY A 50 18.25 7.38 -7.24
C GLY A 50 17.56 8.02 -8.44
N PRO A 51 18.28 8.86 -9.22
CA PRO A 51 17.76 9.41 -10.47
C PRO A 51 17.29 8.30 -11.41
N HIS A 52 16.09 8.44 -11.97
CA HIS A 52 15.48 7.50 -12.94
C HIS A 52 15.34 6.05 -12.43
N GLU A 53 15.39 5.84 -11.11
CA GLU A 53 15.13 4.53 -10.53
C GLU A 53 13.65 4.25 -10.42
N LYS A 54 13.32 2.96 -10.58
CA LYS A 54 11.98 2.44 -10.61
C LYS A 54 11.86 1.25 -9.67
N SER A 55 10.75 1.18 -8.96
CA SER A 55 10.40 0.07 -8.09
C SER A 55 9.80 -1.11 -8.86
N VAL A 56 9.35 -2.10 -8.11
CA VAL A 56 8.43 -3.14 -8.55
C VAL A 56 7.02 -2.85 -8.03
N MET A 57 6.01 -3.48 -8.63
CA MET A 57 4.63 -3.35 -8.16
C MET A 57 4.50 -3.88 -6.73
N HIS A 58 4.02 -3.05 -5.80
CA HIS A 58 3.85 -3.41 -4.40
C HIS A 58 2.66 -2.69 -3.78
N SER A 59 2.31 -3.07 -2.56
CA SER A 59 1.14 -2.57 -1.86
C SER A 59 1.51 -1.96 -0.53
N HIS A 60 0.76 -0.94 -0.15
CA HIS A 60 0.79 -0.35 1.18
C HIS A 60 -0.61 -0.36 1.81
N PRO A 61 -0.74 -0.42 3.13
CA PRO A 61 -1.96 0.00 3.83
C PRO A 61 -2.17 1.51 3.66
N ASN A 62 -3.10 2.11 4.39
CA ASN A 62 -3.18 3.56 4.47
C ASN A 62 -1.84 4.16 4.91
N THR A 63 -1.39 5.22 4.23
CA THR A 63 -0.09 5.83 4.50
C THR A 63 -0.17 7.33 4.63
N VAL A 64 0.81 7.88 5.35
CA VAL A 64 1.21 9.28 5.27
C VAL A 64 2.63 9.31 4.75
N ALA A 65 2.85 9.97 3.62
CA ALA A 65 4.17 10.19 3.02
C ALA A 65 4.62 11.62 3.27
N VAL A 66 5.87 11.79 3.71
CA VAL A 66 6.53 13.11 3.86
C VAL A 66 7.76 13.11 2.97
N PHE A 67 7.78 13.98 1.97
CA PHE A 67 8.90 14.12 1.04
C PHE A 67 10.02 14.93 1.68
N LEU A 68 11.22 14.37 1.69
CA LEU A 68 12.41 15.03 2.26
C LEU A 68 13.18 15.83 1.20
N THR A 69 12.91 15.57 -0.07
CA THR A 69 13.52 16.24 -1.23
C THR A 69 12.46 16.70 -2.22
N ASP A 70 12.78 17.70 -3.02
CA ASP A 70 12.00 17.99 -4.23
C ASP A 70 12.11 16.78 -5.18
N ALA A 71 10.99 16.35 -5.76
CA ALA A 71 10.97 15.23 -6.69
C ALA A 71 9.90 15.35 -7.76
N THR A 72 10.16 14.71 -8.89
CA THR A 72 9.16 14.39 -9.91
C THR A 72 9.14 12.89 -10.12
N GLY A 73 7.98 12.32 -10.35
CA GLY A 73 7.85 10.88 -10.52
C GLY A 73 6.55 10.47 -11.16
N THR A 74 6.40 9.17 -11.34
CA THR A 74 5.21 8.54 -11.90
C THR A 74 4.82 7.35 -11.06
N PHE A 75 3.55 7.24 -10.70
CA PHE A 75 2.95 6.00 -10.22
C PHE A 75 2.32 5.24 -11.39
N THR A 76 2.64 3.96 -11.52
CA THR A 76 1.91 3.04 -12.41
C THR A 76 1.02 2.14 -11.54
N PHE A 77 -0.26 2.04 -11.88
CA PHE A 77 -1.25 1.24 -11.16
C PHE A 77 -1.44 -0.14 -11.82
N PRO A 78 -2.08 -1.12 -11.13
CA PRO A 78 -2.28 -2.47 -11.66
C PRO A 78 -3.07 -2.53 -12.97
N ASP A 79 -3.94 -1.55 -13.23
CA ASP A 79 -4.70 -1.42 -14.48
C ASP A 79 -3.89 -0.77 -15.62
N GLY A 80 -2.61 -0.49 -15.39
CA GLY A 80 -1.69 0.13 -16.34
C GLY A 80 -1.80 1.65 -16.45
N LYS A 81 -2.73 2.27 -15.73
CA LYS A 81 -2.82 3.73 -15.67
C LYS A 81 -1.59 4.31 -14.99
N LYS A 82 -1.22 5.52 -15.44
CA LYS A 82 -0.11 6.28 -14.88
C LYS A 82 -0.60 7.60 -14.32
N GLN A 83 0.03 8.01 -13.23
CA GLN A 83 -0.21 9.31 -12.62
C GLN A 83 1.14 9.95 -12.29
N ASP A 84 1.42 11.07 -12.95
CA ASP A 84 2.62 11.86 -12.65
C ASP A 84 2.40 12.71 -11.41
N PHE A 85 3.49 12.96 -10.68
CA PHE A 85 3.50 13.84 -9.52
C PHE A 85 4.72 14.74 -9.51
N THR A 86 4.56 15.89 -8.91
CA THR A 86 5.65 16.83 -8.56
C THR A 86 5.44 17.28 -7.13
N VAL A 87 6.48 17.18 -6.32
CA VAL A 87 6.44 17.50 -4.89
C VAL A 87 7.63 18.34 -4.48
N LYS A 88 7.49 19.04 -3.37
CA LYS A 88 8.53 19.80 -2.71
C LYS A 88 8.96 19.15 -1.42
N ALA A 89 10.20 19.38 -1.01
CA ALA A 89 10.67 18.99 0.31
C ALA A 89 9.74 19.57 1.40
N GLY A 90 9.27 18.72 2.30
CA GLY A 90 8.30 19.05 3.34
C GLY A 90 6.84 18.79 2.96
N ASP A 91 6.52 18.53 1.69
CA ASP A 91 5.16 18.13 1.32
C ASP A 91 4.76 16.82 2.03
N ALA A 92 3.53 16.80 2.53
CA ALA A 92 2.95 15.63 3.20
C ALA A 92 1.65 15.24 2.51
N GLN A 93 1.48 13.94 2.26
CA GLN A 93 0.32 13.40 1.56
C GLN A 93 -0.22 12.16 2.26
N TYR A 94 -1.54 12.08 2.41
CA TYR A 94 -2.22 10.85 2.79
C TYR A 94 -2.60 10.07 1.54
N SER A 95 -2.43 8.76 1.60
CA SER A 95 -2.91 7.83 0.57
C SER A 95 -3.67 6.69 1.22
N ALA A 96 -4.83 6.36 0.66
CA ALA A 96 -5.55 5.15 1.03
C ALA A 96 -4.75 3.91 0.62
N ALA A 97 -5.04 2.78 1.28
CA ALA A 97 -4.44 1.50 0.94
C ALA A 97 -4.55 1.21 -0.55
N GLY A 98 -3.45 0.76 -1.14
CA GLY A 98 -3.41 0.55 -2.58
C GLY A 98 -2.15 -0.14 -3.06
N THR A 99 -2.16 -0.44 -4.36
CA THR A 99 -1.05 -1.10 -5.06
C THR A 99 -0.55 -0.19 -6.16
N HIS A 100 0.76 0.01 -6.23
CA HIS A 100 1.38 0.84 -7.24
C HIS A 100 2.84 0.43 -7.51
N LEU A 101 3.39 1.04 -8.55
CA LEU A 101 4.79 0.96 -8.92
C LEU A 101 5.30 2.40 -9.07
N PRO A 102 6.09 2.92 -8.11
CA PRO A 102 6.69 4.25 -8.20
C PRO A 102 7.94 4.26 -9.09
N GLU A 103 8.16 5.40 -9.73
CA GLU A 103 9.34 5.72 -10.52
C GLU A 103 9.75 7.15 -10.22
N ASN A 104 11.01 7.37 -9.89
CA ASN A 104 11.61 8.70 -9.86
C ASN A 104 12.00 9.09 -11.28
N THR A 105 11.30 10.05 -11.87
CA THR A 105 11.59 10.53 -13.25
C THR A 105 12.54 11.71 -13.29
N GLY A 106 12.96 12.19 -12.12
CA GLY A 106 13.88 13.33 -11.99
C GLY A 106 15.36 12.95 -12.03
N ASP A 107 16.20 13.96 -12.21
CA ASP A 107 17.67 13.84 -12.27
C ASP A 107 18.34 13.88 -10.89
N LYS A 108 17.56 13.93 -9.83
CA LYS A 108 18.03 13.93 -8.43
C LYS A 108 17.41 12.78 -7.65
N ALA A 109 18.08 12.38 -6.59
CA ALA A 109 17.53 11.37 -5.68
C ALA A 109 16.25 11.89 -5.01
N MET A 110 15.29 10.99 -4.84
CA MET A 110 14.05 11.21 -4.11
C MET A 110 14.13 10.47 -2.77
N GLU A 111 13.91 11.20 -1.68
CA GLU A 111 13.83 10.65 -0.33
C GLU A 111 12.45 10.93 0.28
N VAL A 112 11.86 9.91 0.87
CA VAL A 112 10.52 9.99 1.47
C VAL A 112 10.49 9.21 2.78
N ILE A 113 9.81 9.76 3.79
CA ILE A 113 9.37 8.98 4.95
C ILE A 113 7.91 8.57 4.70
N VAL A 114 7.67 7.27 4.69
CA VAL A 114 6.32 6.71 4.58
C VAL A 114 5.93 6.11 5.91
N THR A 115 4.85 6.63 6.51
CA THR A 115 4.25 6.06 7.70
C THR A 115 3.05 5.24 7.29
N GLU A 116 3.15 3.92 7.38
CA GLU A 116 2.05 2.99 7.17
C GLU A 116 1.20 2.89 8.44
N LEU A 117 -0.09 3.11 8.29
CA LEU A 117 -1.05 3.05 9.38
C LEU A 117 -1.58 1.63 9.50
N LYS A 118 -1.24 0.95 10.58
CA LYS A 118 -1.79 -0.38 10.88
C LYS A 118 -3.23 -0.20 11.32
N GLY A 119 -4.18 -0.80 10.57
CA GLY A 119 -5.59 -0.75 10.94
C GLY A 119 -5.75 -1.29 12.37
N HIS A 120 -6.39 -0.55 13.23
CA HIS A 120 -6.87 -1.08 14.49
C HIS A 120 -7.89 -2.17 14.12
N SER A 121 -7.60 -3.43 14.44
CA SER A 121 -8.69 -4.37 14.66
C SER A 121 -9.56 -3.72 15.73
N ALA A 122 -10.75 -3.27 15.34
CA ALA A 122 -11.72 -2.75 16.27
C ALA A 122 -12.02 -3.88 17.27
N LYS A 123 -11.25 -3.94 18.35
CA LYS A 123 -11.73 -4.56 19.57
C LYS A 123 -12.94 -3.72 19.93
N THR A 124 -14.10 -4.26 19.68
CA THR A 124 -15.39 -3.75 20.09
C THR A 124 -15.24 -3.22 21.52
N ALA A 125 -15.14 -1.91 21.67
CA ALA A 125 -15.33 -1.25 22.95
C ALA A 125 -16.82 -1.41 23.30
N LYS A 126 -17.15 -2.54 23.92
CA LYS A 126 -18.43 -2.78 24.56
C LYS A 126 -18.40 -1.93 25.84
N GLY A 127 -19.09 -0.80 25.81
CA GLY A 127 -19.60 -0.11 26.97
C GLY A 127 -18.70 1.00 27.52
N GLU A 128 -18.84 2.20 26.98
CA GLU A 128 -18.79 3.39 27.84
C GLU A 128 -19.99 4.26 27.51
N LYS A 129 -20.88 4.27 28.48
CA LYS A 129 -22.16 4.96 28.52
C LYS A 129 -21.90 6.46 28.53
N ALA A 130 -22.46 7.16 27.54
CA ALA A 130 -22.46 8.61 27.51
C ALA A 130 -23.01 9.18 28.80
N GLU A 131 -22.21 9.86 29.60
CA GLU A 131 -22.65 10.73 30.69
C GLU A 131 -22.66 12.17 30.19
N SER A 132 -23.87 12.66 30.25
CA SER A 132 -24.39 13.96 29.83
C SER A 132 -23.55 15.15 30.27
N ALA A 133 -23.30 16.05 29.33
CA ALA A 133 -22.88 17.42 29.55
C ALA A 133 -23.90 18.16 30.44
N LYS A 134 -23.51 18.56 31.65
CA LYS A 134 -24.22 19.54 32.47
C LYS A 134 -23.64 20.92 32.23
N THR A 135 -24.45 21.73 31.57
CA THR A 135 -24.37 23.18 31.47
C THR A 135 -24.02 23.85 32.81
N VAL A 136 -22.95 24.66 32.80
CA VAL A 136 -22.75 25.68 33.83
C VAL A 136 -23.03 27.04 33.22
N LYS A 137 -24.20 27.62 33.59
CA LYS A 137 -24.48 29.06 33.51
C LYS A 137 -23.84 29.72 34.73
N LYS A 138 -22.97 30.68 34.52
CA LYS A 138 -22.96 32.01 35.16
C LYS A 138 -21.84 32.84 34.58
#